data_3f9013e3a6ef0f2e1aaa163e315947db
#
_entry.id   3f9013e3a6ef0f2e1aaa163e315947db
#
_cell.length_a   1.000
_cell.length_b   1.000
_cell.length_c   1.000
_cell.angle_alpha   90.00
_cell.angle_beta   90.00
_cell.angle_gamma   90.00
#
_symmetry.space_group_name_H-M   'P 1'
#
loop_
_entity.id
_entity.type
_entity.pdbx_description
1 polymer ?
#
loop_
_entity_poly.entity_id
_entity_poly.type
_entity_poly.pdbx_seq_one_letter_code
_entity_poly.pdbx_strand_id
1 'polypeptide(L)'
;MTKTPAFALLHGGGHGSWVWDETVRALEAQGAAVLALDVPGCGAKRGRETLELGVEAVADELLADITAAGLTDVVLVGHSQAGTMLPVLAERQPPGLFRRLVYLSCCAPLPGQNILDMMGGGIQGANLDEVGWPLDPDVHGRDVQRPIMFCNDMDEEQTRAFLARLDLDSWPMAVTFAVHWTYDRLKDVPSSYIVCERDGILPPAWQERFAERLHVDRIVRIDAGHQAMNTQPQALAKLLLVEARL
;
A
#
# COMPACT_ATOMS: atom_id res chain seq x y z
N MET A 1 -20.50 21.29 -13.02
CA MET A 1 -20.69 20.07 -12.20
C MET A 1 -19.30 19.64 -11.72
N THR A 2 -19.07 19.51 -10.42
CA THR A 2 -17.82 18.94 -9.90
C THR A 2 -17.74 17.49 -10.34
N LYS A 3 -16.64 17.11 -10.99
CA LYS A 3 -16.40 15.72 -11.45
C LYS A 3 -16.41 14.81 -10.22
N THR A 4 -17.07 13.66 -10.31
CA THR A 4 -17.05 12.64 -9.28
C THR A 4 -15.59 12.16 -9.08
N PRO A 5 -15.04 12.19 -7.86
CA PRO A 5 -13.68 11.69 -7.63
C PRO A 5 -13.63 10.20 -7.86
N ALA A 6 -12.55 9.74 -8.52
CA ALA A 6 -12.30 8.34 -8.80
C ALA A 6 -11.07 7.86 -8.06
N PHE A 7 -11.15 6.68 -7.46
CA PHE A 7 -10.06 6.06 -6.69
C PHE A 7 -9.77 4.65 -7.18
N ALA A 8 -8.49 4.32 -7.28
CA ALA A 8 -7.99 2.96 -7.40
C ALA A 8 -7.16 2.65 -6.16
N LEU A 9 -7.50 1.59 -5.42
CA LEU A 9 -6.93 1.26 -4.12
C LEU A 9 -6.14 -0.05 -4.24
N LEU A 10 -4.83 -0.01 -4.05
CA LEU A 10 -3.93 -1.15 -4.16
C LEU A 10 -3.44 -1.60 -2.79
N HIS A 11 -3.65 -2.88 -2.47
CA HIS A 11 -3.30 -3.49 -1.19
C HIS A 11 -1.81 -3.79 -1.04
N GLY A 12 -1.37 -4.05 0.20
CA GLY A 12 -0.02 -4.48 0.56
C GLY A 12 0.23 -5.98 0.41
N GLY A 13 1.41 -6.42 0.84
CA GLY A 13 1.81 -7.84 0.85
C GLY A 13 0.96 -8.66 1.83
N GLY A 14 0.64 -9.90 1.46
CA GLY A 14 -0.19 -10.80 2.28
C GLY A 14 -1.68 -10.46 2.31
N HIS A 15 -2.12 -9.49 1.51
CA HIS A 15 -3.48 -8.97 1.46
C HIS A 15 -4.09 -9.17 0.07
N GLY A 16 -5.41 -8.90 -0.04
CA GLY A 16 -6.14 -8.69 -1.28
C GLY A 16 -6.99 -7.43 -1.17
N SER A 17 -7.79 -7.14 -2.19
CA SER A 17 -8.72 -6.00 -2.24
C SER A 17 -9.63 -5.88 -1.01
N TRP A 18 -9.90 -7.00 -0.35
CA TRP A 18 -10.75 -7.12 0.83
C TRP A 18 -10.34 -6.22 2.01
N VAL A 19 -9.07 -5.81 2.11
CA VAL A 19 -8.64 -4.90 3.17
C VAL A 19 -9.26 -3.51 3.03
N TRP A 20 -9.74 -3.17 1.84
CA TRP A 20 -10.33 -1.88 1.52
C TRP A 20 -11.85 -1.81 1.72
N ASP A 21 -12.53 -2.93 2.04
CA ASP A 21 -14.00 -3.02 2.07
C ASP A 21 -14.67 -1.86 2.86
N GLU A 22 -14.13 -1.51 4.05
CA GLU A 22 -14.67 -0.43 4.89
C GLU A 22 -14.39 0.95 4.28
N THR A 23 -13.20 1.15 3.74
CA THR A 23 -12.82 2.42 3.09
C THR A 23 -13.58 2.63 1.79
N VAL A 24 -13.80 1.56 1.01
CA VAL A 24 -14.65 1.59 -0.21
C VAL A 24 -16.05 2.09 0.16
N ARG A 25 -16.70 1.45 1.15
CA ARG A 25 -18.03 1.88 1.62
C ARG A 25 -18.05 3.35 2.07
N ALA A 26 -17.01 3.79 2.77
CA ALA A 26 -16.91 5.16 3.25
C ALA A 26 -16.74 6.18 2.12
N LEU A 27 -15.99 5.86 1.08
CA LEU A 27 -15.79 6.71 -0.11
C LEU A 27 -17.04 6.74 -1.00
N GLU A 28 -17.68 5.58 -1.26
CA GLU A 28 -18.90 5.46 -2.06
C GLU A 28 -20.06 6.20 -1.41
N ALA A 29 -20.18 6.17 -0.08
CA ALA A 29 -21.16 6.95 0.66
C ALA A 29 -21.01 8.47 0.47
N GLN A 30 -19.85 8.94 0.01
CA GLN A 30 -19.56 10.33 -0.36
C GLN A 30 -19.67 10.57 -1.88
N GLY A 31 -20.16 9.59 -2.64
CA GLY A 31 -20.37 9.70 -4.09
C GLY A 31 -19.10 9.47 -4.93
N ALA A 32 -18.04 8.89 -4.38
CA ALA A 32 -16.84 8.54 -5.13
C ALA A 32 -17.05 7.27 -5.97
N ALA A 33 -16.37 7.17 -7.12
CA ALA A 33 -16.20 5.93 -7.85
C ALA A 33 -14.93 5.23 -7.33
N VAL A 34 -15.03 3.98 -6.90
CA VAL A 34 -13.91 3.27 -6.24
C VAL A 34 -13.70 1.91 -6.86
N LEU A 35 -12.44 1.57 -7.14
CA LEU A 35 -11.99 0.24 -7.53
C LEU A 35 -10.92 -0.22 -6.55
N ALA A 36 -11.20 -1.27 -5.78
CA ALA A 36 -10.18 -1.98 -5.02
C ALA A 36 -9.56 -3.04 -5.94
N LEU A 37 -8.23 -2.94 -6.12
CA LEU A 37 -7.46 -3.77 -7.03
C LEU A 37 -6.93 -5.02 -6.34
N ASP A 38 -6.90 -6.14 -7.05
CA ASP A 38 -6.19 -7.35 -6.67
C ASP A 38 -4.94 -7.55 -7.54
N VAL A 39 -3.80 -7.71 -6.89
CA VAL A 39 -2.58 -8.18 -7.56
C VAL A 39 -2.78 -9.63 -8.00
N PRO A 40 -2.24 -10.06 -9.16
CA PRO A 40 -2.25 -11.48 -9.53
C PRO A 40 -1.76 -12.39 -8.39
N GLY A 41 -2.54 -13.40 -8.04
CA GLY A 41 -2.32 -14.27 -6.89
C GLY A 41 -3.03 -13.85 -5.61
N CYS A 42 -3.71 -12.68 -5.60
CA CYS A 42 -4.40 -12.12 -4.43
C CYS A 42 -5.90 -11.94 -4.67
N GLY A 43 -6.68 -11.93 -3.60
CA GLY A 43 -8.11 -11.63 -3.60
C GLY A 43 -8.90 -12.44 -4.62
N ALA A 44 -9.62 -11.80 -5.51
CA ALA A 44 -10.37 -12.43 -6.59
C ALA A 44 -9.47 -13.14 -7.63
N LYS A 45 -8.18 -12.81 -7.66
CA LYS A 45 -7.17 -13.42 -8.55
C LYS A 45 -6.33 -14.50 -7.85
N ARG A 46 -6.73 -14.93 -6.64
CA ARG A 46 -6.07 -16.01 -5.88
C ARG A 46 -6.08 -17.33 -6.66
N GLY A 47 -5.02 -18.13 -6.48
CA GLY A 47 -4.89 -19.44 -7.12
C GLY A 47 -4.43 -19.40 -8.58
N ARG A 48 -4.08 -18.22 -9.11
CA ARG A 48 -3.43 -18.10 -10.40
C ARG A 48 -1.95 -18.48 -10.31
N GLU A 49 -1.43 -19.04 -11.41
CA GLU A 49 0.01 -19.19 -11.59
C GLU A 49 0.67 -17.81 -11.75
N THR A 50 1.68 -17.52 -10.92
CA THR A 50 2.33 -16.20 -10.86
C THR A 50 3.85 -16.26 -10.99
N LEU A 51 4.46 -17.44 -11.17
CA LEU A 51 5.91 -17.61 -11.20
C LEU A 51 6.58 -16.81 -12.31
N GLU A 52 5.92 -16.70 -13.47
CA GLU A 52 6.46 -16.00 -14.65
C GLU A 52 6.07 -14.50 -14.69
N LEU A 53 5.35 -13.99 -13.67
CA LEU A 53 4.87 -12.61 -13.67
C LEU A 53 5.91 -11.67 -13.05
N GLY A 54 6.60 -10.92 -13.91
CA GLY A 54 7.46 -9.81 -13.49
C GLY A 54 6.69 -8.55 -13.12
N VAL A 55 7.43 -7.56 -12.63
CA VAL A 55 6.89 -6.27 -12.13
C VAL A 55 6.05 -5.57 -13.20
N GLU A 56 6.56 -5.51 -14.44
CA GLU A 56 5.90 -4.82 -15.56
C GLU A 56 4.59 -5.52 -15.97
N ALA A 57 4.58 -6.86 -15.99
CA ALA A 57 3.38 -7.62 -16.34
C ALA A 57 2.28 -7.45 -15.31
N VAL A 58 2.63 -7.38 -14.02
CA VAL A 58 1.69 -7.08 -12.94
C VAL A 58 1.15 -5.66 -13.08
N ALA A 59 2.01 -4.68 -13.37
CA ALA A 59 1.59 -3.29 -13.56
C ALA A 59 0.65 -3.15 -14.76
N ASP A 60 0.94 -3.80 -15.89
CA ASP A 60 0.10 -3.75 -17.09
C ASP A 60 -1.29 -4.35 -16.83
N GLU A 61 -1.37 -5.44 -16.05
CA GLU A 61 -2.64 -6.04 -15.67
C GLU A 61 -3.47 -5.11 -14.77
N LEU A 62 -2.83 -4.49 -13.77
CA LEU A 62 -3.51 -3.53 -12.88
C LEU A 62 -4.02 -2.29 -13.66
N LEU A 63 -3.24 -1.78 -14.62
CA LEU A 63 -3.67 -0.70 -15.51
C LEU A 63 -4.85 -1.13 -16.40
N ALA A 64 -4.84 -2.37 -16.89
CA ALA A 64 -5.95 -2.92 -17.66
C ALA A 64 -7.24 -3.00 -16.83
N ASP A 65 -7.16 -3.43 -15.56
CA ASP A 65 -8.30 -3.47 -14.63
C ASP A 65 -8.90 -2.07 -14.42
N ILE A 66 -8.06 -1.05 -14.18
CA ILE A 66 -8.50 0.35 -14.01
C ILE A 66 -9.19 0.84 -15.28
N THR A 67 -8.61 0.53 -16.45
CA THR A 67 -9.16 0.93 -17.76
C THR A 67 -10.49 0.22 -18.02
N ALA A 68 -10.58 -1.08 -17.74
CA ALA A 68 -11.80 -1.88 -17.91
C ALA A 68 -12.96 -1.38 -17.01
N ALA A 69 -12.62 -0.86 -15.82
CA ALA A 69 -13.59 -0.21 -14.93
C ALA A 69 -14.07 1.17 -15.43
N GLY A 70 -13.50 1.68 -16.51
CA GLY A 70 -13.86 2.98 -17.09
C GLY A 70 -13.46 4.18 -16.24
N LEU A 71 -12.55 4.02 -15.30
CA LEU A 71 -12.08 5.10 -14.45
C LEU A 71 -11.12 6.02 -15.20
N THR A 72 -11.25 7.31 -14.95
CA THR A 72 -10.39 8.36 -15.51
C THR A 72 -10.13 9.42 -14.46
N ASP A 73 -8.98 10.09 -14.55
CA ASP A 73 -8.59 11.14 -13.61
C ASP A 73 -8.56 10.61 -12.16
N VAL A 74 -7.84 9.51 -11.99
CA VAL A 74 -7.87 8.63 -10.83
C VAL A 74 -6.87 9.11 -9.76
N VAL A 75 -7.27 9.06 -8.50
CA VAL A 75 -6.35 9.05 -7.37
C VAL A 75 -5.95 7.59 -7.12
N LEU A 76 -4.70 7.25 -7.40
CA LEU A 76 -4.15 5.94 -7.13
C LEU A 76 -3.62 5.89 -5.70
N VAL A 77 -4.20 5.04 -4.87
CA VAL A 77 -3.82 4.87 -3.47
C VAL A 77 -3.14 3.51 -3.30
N GLY A 78 -1.95 3.49 -2.74
CA GLY A 78 -1.25 2.25 -2.39
C GLY A 78 -1.03 2.14 -0.89
N HIS A 79 -1.02 0.90 -0.39
CA HIS A 79 -0.72 0.58 1.00
C HIS A 79 0.51 -0.31 1.11
N SER A 80 1.41 -0.01 2.06
CA SER A 80 2.51 -0.89 2.43
C SER A 80 3.40 -1.27 1.23
N GLN A 81 3.49 -2.56 0.87
CA GLN A 81 4.25 -3.06 -0.29
C GLN A 81 3.84 -2.39 -1.61
N ALA A 82 2.61 -1.90 -1.75
CA ALA A 82 2.18 -1.19 -2.96
C ALA A 82 3.03 0.06 -3.27
N GLY A 83 3.77 0.58 -2.28
CA GLY A 83 4.76 1.64 -2.51
C GLY A 83 5.80 1.32 -3.57
N THR A 84 6.09 0.04 -3.82
CA THR A 84 6.99 -0.39 -4.89
C THR A 84 6.30 -0.44 -6.26
N MET A 85 4.99 -0.62 -6.30
CA MET A 85 4.22 -0.76 -7.54
C MET A 85 3.68 0.59 -8.06
N LEU A 86 3.33 1.53 -7.17
CA LEU A 86 2.81 2.83 -7.58
C LEU A 86 3.74 3.59 -8.55
N PRO A 87 5.08 3.62 -8.33
CA PRO A 87 6.01 4.22 -9.29
C PRO A 87 5.95 3.57 -10.67
N VAL A 88 5.88 2.25 -10.72
CA VAL A 88 5.82 1.50 -11.98
C VAL A 88 4.50 1.78 -12.71
N LEU A 89 3.37 1.82 -12.00
CA LEU A 89 2.07 2.19 -12.55
C LEU A 89 2.08 3.63 -13.08
N ALA A 90 2.69 4.56 -12.34
CA ALA A 90 2.80 5.96 -12.75
C ALA A 90 3.64 6.14 -14.02
N GLU A 91 4.71 5.36 -14.19
CA GLU A 91 5.54 5.40 -15.39
C GLU A 91 4.83 4.80 -16.61
N ARG A 92 4.05 3.75 -16.43
CA ARG A 92 3.41 2.96 -17.51
C ARG A 92 1.98 3.39 -17.84
N GLN A 93 1.40 4.31 -17.07
CA GLN A 93 0.01 4.74 -17.26
C GLN A 93 -0.24 5.34 -18.64
N PRO A 94 -1.46 5.19 -19.20
CA PRO A 94 -1.93 6.05 -20.27
C PRO A 94 -1.87 7.52 -19.85
N PRO A 95 -1.49 8.47 -20.74
CA PRO A 95 -1.37 9.88 -20.39
C PRO A 95 -2.60 10.44 -19.66
N GLY A 96 -2.39 10.96 -18.45
CA GLY A 96 -3.44 11.61 -17.67
C GLY A 96 -4.43 10.66 -16.98
N LEU A 97 -4.11 9.37 -16.85
CA LEU A 97 -4.93 8.43 -16.09
C LEU A 97 -4.91 8.78 -14.60
N PHE A 98 -3.71 8.96 -14.04
CA PHE A 98 -3.56 9.31 -12.62
C PHE A 98 -3.39 10.82 -12.45
N ARG A 99 -4.30 11.42 -11.67
CA ARG A 99 -4.19 12.81 -11.25
C ARG A 99 -3.30 13.00 -10.04
N ARG A 100 -3.22 11.97 -9.17
CA ARG A 100 -2.44 11.98 -7.94
C ARG A 100 -2.09 10.56 -7.48
N LEU A 101 -0.94 10.41 -6.84
CA LEU A 101 -0.56 9.21 -6.11
C LEU A 101 -0.70 9.46 -4.60
N VAL A 102 -1.25 8.51 -3.86
CA VAL A 102 -1.32 8.56 -2.39
C VAL A 102 -0.70 7.31 -1.82
N TYR A 103 0.34 7.51 -1.02
CA TYR A 103 1.06 6.45 -0.33
C TYR A 103 0.57 6.35 1.11
N LEU A 104 -0.14 5.28 1.47
CA LEU A 104 -0.59 5.01 2.84
C LEU A 104 0.37 4.03 3.50
N SER A 105 1.17 4.49 4.44
CA SER A 105 2.18 3.67 5.12
C SER A 105 2.93 2.75 4.16
N CYS A 106 3.43 3.30 3.05
CA CYS A 106 4.09 2.56 1.99
C CYS A 106 5.59 2.43 2.23
N CYS A 107 6.16 1.30 1.83
CA CYS A 107 7.61 1.15 1.76
C CYS A 107 8.17 1.67 0.41
N ALA A 108 9.44 2.06 0.43
CA ALA A 108 10.23 2.44 -0.74
C ALA A 108 11.67 1.94 -0.57
N PRO A 109 12.01 0.71 -0.99
CA PRO A 109 13.37 0.18 -0.92
C PRO A 109 14.36 1.03 -1.72
N LEU A 110 15.63 1.03 -1.36
CA LEU A 110 16.68 1.65 -2.17
C LEU A 110 16.90 0.84 -3.47
N PRO A 111 17.39 1.48 -4.56
CA PRO A 111 17.88 0.74 -5.70
C PRO A 111 18.89 -0.32 -5.28
N GLY A 112 18.70 -1.56 -5.72
CA GLY A 112 19.50 -2.72 -5.31
C GLY A 112 19.01 -3.48 -4.08
N GLN A 113 18.01 -2.96 -3.35
CA GLN A 113 17.36 -3.67 -2.24
C GLN A 113 16.01 -4.22 -2.66
N ASN A 114 15.68 -5.44 -2.25
CA ASN A 114 14.31 -5.92 -2.24
C ASN A 114 13.63 -5.53 -0.90
N ILE A 115 12.36 -5.90 -0.75
CA ILE A 115 11.58 -5.55 0.46
C ILE A 115 12.17 -6.20 1.72
N LEU A 116 12.67 -7.44 1.63
CA LEU A 116 13.25 -8.14 2.79
C LEU A 116 14.60 -7.54 3.17
N ASP A 117 15.42 -7.13 2.21
CA ASP A 117 16.67 -6.42 2.47
C ASP A 117 16.40 -5.10 3.19
N MET A 118 15.37 -4.38 2.78
CA MET A 118 14.94 -3.13 3.44
C MET A 118 14.45 -3.38 4.88
N MET A 119 13.71 -4.45 5.10
CA MET A 119 13.25 -4.83 6.45
C MET A 119 14.41 -5.26 7.34
N GLY A 120 15.40 -5.96 6.79
CA GLY A 120 16.54 -6.46 7.53
C GLY A 120 16.25 -7.64 8.46
N GLY A 121 17.26 -8.05 9.23
CA GLY A 121 17.19 -9.22 10.10
C GLY A 121 17.03 -8.90 11.60
N GLY A 122 17.19 -7.64 12.00
CA GLY A 122 17.19 -7.22 13.40
C GLY A 122 15.88 -6.64 13.90
N ILE A 123 15.89 -6.22 15.17
CA ILE A 123 14.76 -5.48 15.77
C ILE A 123 14.80 -3.99 15.36
N GLN A 124 13.64 -3.35 15.41
CA GLN A 124 13.50 -1.92 15.10
C GLN A 124 14.45 -1.06 15.94
N GLY A 125 15.21 -0.20 15.26
CA GLY A 125 16.19 0.69 15.88
C GLY A 125 17.56 0.09 16.14
N ALA A 126 17.79 -1.22 15.94
CA ALA A 126 19.09 -1.84 16.09
C ALA A 126 20.07 -1.47 14.97
N ASN A 127 19.56 -1.38 13.74
CA ASN A 127 20.28 -0.92 12.57
C ASN A 127 19.54 0.26 11.94
N LEU A 128 20.22 1.39 11.76
CA LEU A 128 19.60 2.61 11.21
C LEU A 128 19.37 2.57 9.69
N ASP A 129 19.95 1.57 9.02
CA ASP A 129 19.82 1.36 7.57
C ASP A 129 18.73 0.33 7.22
N GLU A 130 18.11 -0.29 8.23
CA GLU A 130 17.06 -1.29 8.11
C GLU A 130 15.83 -0.87 8.93
N VAL A 131 14.64 -1.21 8.46
CA VAL A 131 13.40 -0.93 9.21
C VAL A 131 13.38 -1.70 10.53
N GLY A 132 13.77 -2.97 10.47
CA GLY A 132 13.73 -3.91 11.58
C GLY A 132 12.32 -4.46 11.86
N TRP A 133 12.26 -5.46 12.73
CA TRP A 133 11.03 -6.12 13.16
C TRP A 133 10.64 -5.63 14.56
N PRO A 134 9.34 -5.61 14.91
CA PRO A 134 8.91 -5.14 16.24
C PRO A 134 9.46 -5.99 17.38
N LEU A 135 9.69 -7.27 17.15
CA LEU A 135 10.35 -8.20 18.06
C LEU A 135 11.46 -8.94 17.32
N ASP A 136 12.39 -9.53 18.07
CA ASP A 136 13.46 -10.34 17.52
C ASP A 136 12.91 -11.52 16.70
N PRO A 137 13.14 -11.56 15.37
CA PRO A 137 12.59 -12.59 14.49
C PRO A 137 13.20 -13.98 14.72
N ASP A 138 14.40 -14.06 15.33
CA ASP A 138 15.05 -15.33 15.68
C ASP A 138 14.44 -15.96 16.94
N VAL A 139 13.76 -15.15 17.76
CA VAL A 139 13.12 -15.57 19.03
C VAL A 139 11.62 -15.70 18.89
N HIS A 140 10.98 -14.81 18.15
CA HIS A 140 9.54 -14.69 18.06
C HIS A 140 9.02 -15.03 16.65
N GLY A 141 8.20 -16.06 16.56
CA GLY A 141 7.58 -16.49 15.31
C GLY A 141 6.52 -15.49 14.80
N ARG A 142 6.03 -15.75 13.59
CA ARG A 142 5.03 -14.92 12.91
C ARG A 142 3.72 -14.78 13.68
N ASP A 143 3.32 -15.80 14.40
CA ASP A 143 2.12 -15.83 15.24
C ASP A 143 2.14 -14.79 16.37
N VAL A 144 3.33 -14.51 16.92
CA VAL A 144 3.54 -13.48 17.93
C VAL A 144 3.72 -12.09 17.31
N GLN A 145 4.45 -12.01 16.21
CA GLN A 145 4.77 -10.73 15.57
C GLN A 145 3.58 -10.10 14.83
N ARG A 146 2.79 -10.90 14.10
CA ARG A 146 1.68 -10.40 13.25
C ARG A 146 0.64 -9.56 13.97
N PRO A 147 0.14 -9.94 15.16
CA PRO A 147 -0.77 -9.07 15.92
C PRO A 147 -0.18 -7.70 16.22
N ILE A 148 1.12 -7.62 16.55
CA ILE A 148 1.82 -6.36 16.85
C ILE A 148 1.99 -5.53 15.58
N MET A 149 2.34 -6.17 14.46
CA MET A 149 2.60 -5.53 13.18
C MET A 149 1.33 -4.97 12.55
N PHE A 150 0.24 -5.73 12.58
CA PHE A 150 -0.94 -5.44 11.76
C PHE A 150 -2.20 -5.11 12.56
N CYS A 151 -2.28 -5.50 13.84
CA CYS A 151 -3.52 -5.42 14.60
C CYS A 151 -3.39 -4.62 15.91
N ASN A 152 -2.34 -3.83 16.06
CA ASN A 152 -2.03 -3.13 17.32
C ASN A 152 -3.08 -2.06 17.72
N ASP A 153 -4.01 -1.74 16.84
CA ASP A 153 -5.16 -0.84 17.09
C ASP A 153 -6.52 -1.48 16.79
N MET A 154 -6.56 -2.82 16.73
CA MET A 154 -7.77 -3.63 16.57
C MET A 154 -8.18 -4.26 17.92
N ASP A 155 -9.49 -4.46 18.11
CA ASP A 155 -9.98 -5.31 19.19
C ASP A 155 -9.75 -6.80 18.91
N GLU A 156 -10.09 -7.69 19.86
CA GLU A 156 -9.86 -9.14 19.73
C GLU A 156 -10.64 -9.78 18.56
N GLU A 157 -11.88 -9.33 18.30
CA GLU A 157 -12.72 -9.86 17.22
C GLU A 157 -12.17 -9.42 15.85
N GLN A 158 -11.83 -8.15 15.72
CA GLN A 158 -11.19 -7.59 14.53
C GLN A 158 -9.85 -8.27 14.25
N THR A 159 -9.01 -8.43 15.28
CA THR A 159 -7.70 -9.11 15.18
C THR A 159 -7.86 -10.54 14.66
N ARG A 160 -8.79 -11.31 15.25
CA ARG A 160 -9.05 -12.69 14.84
C ARG A 160 -9.54 -12.77 13.39
N ALA A 161 -10.49 -11.92 13.03
CA ALA A 161 -11.06 -11.87 11.68
C ALA A 161 -10.00 -11.46 10.64
N PHE A 162 -9.15 -10.48 10.96
CA PHE A 162 -8.08 -10.01 10.10
C PHE A 162 -7.00 -11.08 9.89
N LEU A 163 -6.47 -11.65 10.99
CA LEU A 163 -5.41 -12.66 10.94
C LEU A 163 -5.85 -13.96 10.24
N ALA A 164 -7.13 -14.29 10.28
CA ALA A 164 -7.68 -15.44 9.53
C ALA A 164 -7.61 -15.26 8.00
N ARG A 165 -7.48 -14.03 7.51
CA ARG A 165 -7.37 -13.70 6.08
C ARG A 165 -5.96 -13.33 5.66
N LEU A 166 -5.13 -12.88 6.60
CA LEU A 166 -3.73 -12.50 6.35
C LEU A 166 -2.94 -13.70 5.81
N ASP A 167 -2.12 -13.48 4.78
CA ASP A 167 -1.28 -14.48 4.11
C ASP A 167 -2.04 -15.64 3.43
N LEU A 168 -3.34 -15.55 3.27
CA LEU A 168 -4.05 -16.38 2.29
C LEU A 168 -3.72 -15.96 0.85
N ASP A 169 -3.19 -14.77 0.69
CA ASP A 169 -2.81 -14.10 -0.54
C ASP A 169 -1.30 -13.84 -0.56
N SER A 170 -0.69 -13.93 -1.72
CA SER A 170 0.72 -13.58 -1.90
C SER A 170 0.97 -12.89 -3.24
N TRP A 171 1.73 -11.83 -3.21
CA TRP A 171 2.23 -11.19 -4.41
C TRP A 171 3.18 -12.12 -5.17
N PRO A 172 3.30 -11.97 -6.51
CA PRO A 172 4.28 -12.71 -7.27
C PRO A 172 5.69 -12.53 -6.68
N MET A 173 6.43 -13.64 -6.57
CA MET A 173 7.77 -13.61 -5.97
C MET A 173 8.71 -12.64 -6.70
N ALA A 174 8.64 -12.57 -8.02
CA ALA A 174 9.44 -11.64 -8.81
C ALA A 174 9.21 -10.18 -8.45
N VAL A 175 8.01 -9.80 -7.97
CA VAL A 175 7.73 -8.44 -7.47
C VAL A 175 8.28 -8.25 -6.07
N THR A 176 8.09 -9.23 -5.18
CA THR A 176 8.56 -9.15 -3.78
C THR A 176 10.10 -9.08 -3.70
N PHE A 177 10.80 -9.79 -4.59
CA PHE A 177 12.25 -9.83 -4.66
C PHE A 177 12.87 -8.92 -5.72
N ALA A 178 12.07 -8.06 -6.35
CA ALA A 178 12.60 -7.05 -7.27
C ALA A 178 13.55 -6.08 -6.55
N VAL A 179 14.57 -5.64 -7.27
CA VAL A 179 15.62 -4.75 -6.74
C VAL A 179 15.84 -3.49 -7.61
N HIS A 180 15.13 -3.40 -8.73
CA HIS A 180 15.30 -2.30 -9.69
C HIS A 180 14.21 -1.26 -9.50
N TRP A 181 14.43 -0.35 -8.54
CA TRP A 181 13.51 0.74 -8.23
C TRP A 181 14.06 2.06 -8.76
N THR A 182 13.19 2.88 -9.36
CA THR A 182 13.50 4.25 -9.77
C THR A 182 12.38 5.17 -9.28
N TYR A 183 12.76 6.31 -8.71
CA TYR A 183 11.82 7.29 -8.14
C TYR A 183 11.93 8.67 -8.80
N ASP A 184 12.90 8.88 -9.68
CA ASP A 184 13.20 10.21 -10.25
C ASP A 184 12.06 10.79 -11.09
N ARG A 185 11.28 9.94 -11.76
CA ARG A 185 10.15 10.35 -12.59
C ARG A 185 8.88 10.67 -11.80
N LEU A 186 8.84 10.35 -10.52
CA LEU A 186 7.66 10.61 -9.68
C LEU A 186 7.41 12.09 -9.43
N LYS A 187 8.41 12.95 -9.63
CA LYS A 187 8.30 14.41 -9.49
C LYS A 187 7.28 15.05 -10.42
N ASP A 188 6.91 14.36 -11.50
CA ASP A 188 5.97 14.87 -12.51
C ASP A 188 4.49 14.53 -12.18
N VAL A 189 4.24 13.69 -11.16
CA VAL A 189 2.89 13.30 -10.74
C VAL A 189 2.65 13.80 -9.32
N PRO A 190 1.66 14.68 -9.09
CA PRO A 190 1.33 15.13 -7.74
C PRO A 190 1.15 13.96 -6.78
N SER A 191 1.74 14.05 -5.59
CA SER A 191 1.70 12.92 -4.67
C SER A 191 1.63 13.34 -3.21
N SER A 192 1.12 12.43 -2.38
CA SER A 192 1.00 12.62 -0.94
C SER A 192 1.34 11.32 -0.21
N TYR A 193 1.89 11.45 0.98
CA TYR A 193 2.14 10.33 1.87
C TYR A 193 1.29 10.48 3.14
N ILE A 194 0.52 9.44 3.49
CA ILE A 194 -0.24 9.38 4.72
C ILE A 194 0.55 8.52 5.71
N VAL A 195 1.11 9.17 6.73
CA VAL A 195 1.85 8.52 7.81
C VAL A 195 0.87 7.97 8.84
N CYS A 196 0.94 6.66 9.10
CA CYS A 196 0.24 6.01 10.18
C CYS A 196 1.06 6.15 11.47
N GLU A 197 0.57 6.96 12.42
CA GLU A 197 1.37 7.38 13.59
C GLU A 197 1.62 6.27 14.63
N ARG A 198 0.80 5.21 14.60
CA ARG A 198 0.92 4.03 15.49
C ARG A 198 1.32 2.76 14.75
N ASP A 199 1.93 2.89 13.59
CA ASP A 199 2.33 1.74 12.78
C ASP A 199 3.37 0.87 13.46
N GLY A 200 3.05 -0.41 13.63
CA GLY A 200 3.91 -1.39 14.30
C GLY A 200 4.93 -2.07 13.38
N ILE A 201 4.76 -1.97 12.04
CA ILE A 201 5.69 -2.57 11.07
C ILE A 201 6.58 -1.52 10.40
N LEU A 202 6.03 -0.38 9.99
CA LEU A 202 6.79 0.73 9.41
C LEU A 202 6.74 1.93 10.36
N PRO A 203 7.68 2.05 11.31
CA PRO A 203 7.69 3.17 12.24
C PRO A 203 7.59 4.53 11.54
N PRO A 204 6.92 5.55 12.11
CA PRO A 204 6.71 6.86 11.48
C PRO A 204 7.98 7.50 10.92
N ALA A 205 9.12 7.37 11.61
CA ALA A 205 10.40 7.89 11.14
C ALA A 205 10.86 7.22 9.83
N TRP A 206 10.54 5.94 9.62
CA TRP A 206 10.82 5.26 8.36
C TRP A 206 9.82 5.65 7.27
N GLN A 207 8.55 5.83 7.61
CA GLN A 207 7.55 6.32 6.67
C GLN A 207 7.94 7.71 6.12
N GLU A 208 8.49 8.60 6.96
CA GLU A 208 9.02 9.91 6.53
C GLU A 208 10.20 9.77 5.58
N ARG A 209 11.16 8.87 5.85
CA ARG A 209 12.26 8.57 4.92
C ARG A 209 11.76 8.02 3.59
N PHE A 210 10.71 7.20 3.59
CA PHE A 210 10.10 6.71 2.37
C PHE A 210 9.38 7.82 1.60
N ALA A 211 8.70 8.72 2.29
CA ALA A 211 8.08 9.89 1.70
C ALA A 211 9.11 10.80 0.99
N GLU A 212 10.26 11.05 1.63
CA GLU A 212 11.37 11.78 1.03
C GLU A 212 11.92 11.06 -0.22
N ARG A 213 12.13 9.75 -0.15
CA ARG A 213 12.62 8.93 -1.27
C ARG A 213 11.66 8.89 -2.45
N LEU A 214 10.36 8.89 -2.16
CA LEU A 214 9.28 8.95 -3.15
C LEU A 214 9.04 10.37 -3.69
N HIS A 215 9.77 11.37 -3.19
CA HIS A 215 9.65 12.78 -3.58
C HIS A 215 8.22 13.33 -3.50
N VAL A 216 7.47 12.93 -2.46
CA VAL A 216 6.08 13.38 -2.31
C VAL A 216 6.00 14.89 -2.04
N ASP A 217 4.96 15.54 -2.56
CA ASP A 217 4.74 16.97 -2.37
C ASP A 217 4.20 17.30 -0.98
N ARG A 218 3.57 16.31 -0.33
CA ARG A 218 2.82 16.52 0.89
C ARG A 218 2.86 15.31 1.81
N ILE A 219 3.05 15.54 3.10
CA ILE A 219 2.89 14.54 4.16
C ILE A 219 1.65 14.89 4.98
N VAL A 220 0.79 13.90 5.20
CA VAL A 220 -0.40 13.94 6.05
C VAL A 220 -0.27 12.86 7.11
N ARG A 221 -0.95 12.99 8.26
CA ARG A 221 -0.86 12.03 9.35
C ARG A 221 -2.24 11.51 9.72
N ILE A 222 -2.28 10.25 10.13
CA ILE A 222 -3.47 9.60 10.66
C ILE A 222 -3.12 8.85 11.95
N ASP A 223 -3.92 9.02 13.00
CA ASP A 223 -3.77 8.29 14.26
C ASP A 223 -4.32 6.88 14.12
N ALA A 224 -3.53 6.00 13.50
CA ALA A 224 -3.86 4.61 13.20
C ALA A 224 -2.62 3.73 13.24
N GLY A 225 -2.82 2.42 13.43
CA GLY A 225 -1.84 1.37 13.15
C GLY A 225 -1.65 1.17 11.65
N HIS A 226 -0.94 0.11 11.28
CA HIS A 226 -0.63 -0.19 9.88
C HIS A 226 -1.89 -0.34 9.00
N GLN A 227 -3.00 -0.81 9.57
CA GLN A 227 -4.25 -1.11 8.87
C GLN A 227 -5.28 0.03 9.00
N ALA A 228 -4.88 1.27 8.74
CA ALA A 228 -5.77 2.44 8.82
C ALA A 228 -7.06 2.28 8.00
N MET A 229 -7.02 1.55 6.89
CA MET A 229 -8.18 1.28 6.05
C MET A 229 -9.24 0.41 6.74
N ASN A 230 -8.85 -0.37 7.75
CA ASN A 230 -9.75 -1.22 8.55
C ASN A 230 -10.15 -0.55 9.87
N THR A 231 -9.21 0.16 10.52
CA THR A 231 -9.43 0.70 11.87
C THR A 231 -9.94 2.14 11.88
N GLN A 232 -9.62 2.93 10.84
CA GLN A 232 -10.00 4.34 10.70
C GLN A 232 -10.60 4.66 9.30
N PRO A 233 -11.52 3.84 8.74
CA PRO A 233 -11.94 3.97 7.34
C PRO A 233 -12.60 5.31 7.02
N GLN A 234 -13.37 5.89 7.96
CA GLN A 234 -14.03 7.19 7.75
C GLN A 234 -13.04 8.36 7.79
N ALA A 235 -12.04 8.29 8.68
CA ALA A 235 -10.99 9.30 8.76
C ALA A 235 -10.11 9.23 7.50
N LEU A 236 -9.73 8.03 7.08
CA LEU A 236 -8.97 7.81 5.86
C LEU A 236 -9.74 8.29 4.62
N ALA A 237 -11.01 7.94 4.49
CA ALA A 237 -11.85 8.40 3.38
C ALA A 237 -11.92 9.94 3.29
N LYS A 238 -12.03 10.64 4.43
CA LYS A 238 -12.00 12.12 4.47
C LYS A 238 -10.67 12.66 3.96
N LEU A 239 -9.54 12.09 4.36
CA LEU A 239 -8.21 12.48 3.85
C LEU A 239 -8.11 12.26 2.35
N LEU A 240 -8.50 11.08 1.86
CA LEU A 240 -8.47 10.74 0.42
C LEU A 240 -9.34 11.68 -0.42
N LEU A 241 -10.53 12.07 0.08
CA LEU A 241 -11.39 13.05 -0.59
C LEU A 241 -10.78 14.45 -0.63
N VAL A 242 -9.96 14.83 0.35
CA VAL A 242 -9.18 16.09 0.28
C VAL A 242 -8.11 15.96 -0.80
N GLU A 243 -7.36 14.87 -0.84
CA GLU A 243 -6.32 14.61 -1.85
C GLU A 243 -6.90 14.62 -3.28
N ALA A 244 -8.12 14.14 -3.47
CA ALA A 244 -8.80 14.17 -4.77
C ALA A 244 -9.19 15.58 -5.27
N ARG A 245 -9.10 16.60 -4.42
CA ARG A 245 -9.45 18.00 -4.76
C ARG A 245 -8.23 18.88 -5.03
N LEU A 246 -7.05 18.38 -4.70
CA LEU A 246 -5.77 19.05 -4.95
C LEU A 246 -5.29 18.81 -6.38
#